data_441f3a837ef734230a0fd096d268779e
#
_entry.id   441f3a837ef734230a0fd096d268779e
#
_cell.length_a   1.000
_cell.length_b   1.000
_cell.length_c   1.000
_cell.angle_alpha   90.00
_cell.angle_beta   90.00
_cell.angle_gamma   90.00
#
_symmetry.space_group_name_H-M   'P 1'
#
loop_
_entity.id
_entity.type
_entity.pdbx_description
1 polymer ?
#
loop_
_entity_poly.entity_id
_entity_poly.type
_entity_poly.pdbx_seq_one_letter_code
_entity_poly.pdbx_strand_id
1 'polypeptide(L)'
;CGALSQYNEGHYAGPRNYMKLLTARATMNGIIVFDFFEQWPTAARQIAAWLKAGRLKSVEHIESGIARFPAALIDLYAGKHVGKVLVKI
;
A
#
# COMPACT_ATOMS: atom_id res chain seq x y z
N CYS A 1 7.69 -4.03 -1.98
CA CYS A 1 6.88 -2.94 -2.47
C CYS A 1 6.97 -1.79 -1.47
N GLY A 2 7.00 -0.56 -1.83
CA GLY A 2 7.11 0.70 -1.13
C GLY A 2 7.32 0.76 0.41
N ALA A 3 7.97 1.82 0.84
CA ALA A 3 8.14 2.15 2.26
C ALA A 3 7.69 3.60 2.49
N LEU A 4 6.38 3.82 2.36
CA LEU A 4 5.76 5.14 2.29
C LEU A 4 6.16 6.06 3.46
N SER A 5 6.26 5.50 4.67
CA SER A 5 6.67 6.22 5.88
C SER A 5 8.12 6.72 5.85
N GLN A 6 8.92 6.30 4.87
CA GLN A 6 10.33 6.67 4.76
C GLN A 6 10.64 7.54 3.54
N TYR A 7 9.64 7.86 2.71
CA TYR A 7 9.91 8.61 1.47
C TYR A 7 10.40 10.03 1.68
N ASN A 8 10.10 10.63 2.84
CA ASN A 8 10.58 11.96 3.22
C ASN A 8 11.80 11.92 4.15
N GLU A 9 12.30 10.74 4.47
CA GLU A 9 13.48 10.58 5.32
C GLU A 9 14.76 10.73 4.49
N GLY A 10 15.79 11.31 5.08
CA GLY A 10 17.10 11.46 4.43
C GLY A 10 17.87 10.15 4.28
N HIS A 11 17.39 9.07 4.88
CA HIS A 11 17.95 7.73 4.80
C HIS A 11 16.83 6.68 4.96
N TYR A 12 17.06 5.50 4.40
CA TYR A 12 16.13 4.38 4.53
C TYR A 12 16.59 3.44 5.63
N ALA A 13 15.78 3.29 6.66
CA ALA A 13 15.99 2.27 7.68
C ALA A 13 15.42 0.93 7.21
N GLY A 14 16.23 -0.11 7.19
CA GLY A 14 15.78 -1.46 6.92
C GLY A 14 14.94 -2.04 8.08
N PRO A 15 14.28 -3.18 7.88
CA PRO A 15 13.52 -3.84 8.93
C PRO A 15 14.44 -4.25 10.08
N ARG A 16 14.10 -3.85 11.32
CA ARG A 16 14.93 -4.11 12.51
C ARG A 16 15.06 -5.59 12.85
N ASN A 17 14.12 -6.39 12.42
CA ASN A 17 14.02 -7.81 12.74
C ASN A 17 14.36 -8.73 11.55
N TYR A 18 15.13 -8.24 10.58
CA TYR A 18 15.48 -9.02 9.37
C TYR A 18 16.18 -10.34 9.68
N MET A 19 16.87 -10.45 10.82
CA MET A 19 17.49 -11.71 11.28
C MET A 19 16.48 -12.83 11.52
N LYS A 20 15.20 -12.50 11.69
CA LYS A 20 14.13 -13.51 11.76
C LYS A 20 13.94 -14.27 10.44
N LEU A 21 14.37 -13.70 9.31
CA LEU A 21 14.39 -14.40 8.02
C LEU A 21 15.23 -15.67 8.10
N LEU A 22 16.40 -15.59 8.76
CA LEU A 22 17.30 -16.74 8.93
C LEU A 22 16.62 -17.84 9.76
N THR A 23 16.10 -17.50 10.94
CA THR A 23 15.50 -18.48 11.84
C THR A 23 14.20 -19.08 11.32
N ALA A 24 13.41 -18.28 10.57
CA ALA A 24 12.18 -18.72 9.92
C ALA A 24 12.42 -19.43 8.57
N ARG A 25 13.65 -19.44 8.05
CA ARG A 25 13.96 -19.91 6.70
C ARG A 25 13.08 -19.25 5.63
N ALA A 26 12.75 -17.95 5.85
CA ALA A 26 11.89 -17.17 4.97
C ALA A 26 12.70 -16.44 3.91
N THR A 27 12.03 -16.07 2.82
CA THR A 27 12.61 -15.26 1.74
C THR A 27 11.92 -13.89 1.71
N MET A 28 12.70 -12.84 1.50
CA MET A 28 12.20 -11.49 1.25
C MET A 28 12.65 -11.03 -0.13
N ASN A 29 11.68 -10.70 -0.99
CA ASN A 29 11.93 -10.24 -2.35
C ASN A 29 11.40 -8.82 -2.56
N GLY A 30 12.16 -8.01 -3.30
CA GLY A 30 11.67 -6.76 -3.86
C GLY A 30 10.85 -7.03 -5.11
N ILE A 31 9.70 -6.37 -5.23
CA ILE A 31 8.88 -6.37 -6.44
C ILE A 31 8.44 -4.96 -6.79
N ILE A 32 8.33 -4.70 -8.07
CA ILE A 32 7.71 -3.48 -8.60
C ILE A 32 6.51 -3.90 -9.43
N VAL A 33 5.35 -3.32 -9.13
CA VAL A 33 4.09 -3.71 -9.78
C VAL A 33 4.12 -3.53 -11.30
N PHE A 34 4.91 -2.60 -11.80
CA PHE A 34 5.03 -2.34 -13.25
C PHE A 34 5.68 -3.49 -14.02
N ASP A 35 6.45 -4.36 -13.36
CA ASP A 35 7.01 -5.57 -13.99
C ASP A 35 5.91 -6.56 -14.44
N PHE A 36 4.68 -6.37 -13.92
CA PHE A 36 3.51 -7.21 -14.18
C PHE A 36 2.42 -6.49 -14.98
N PHE A 37 2.78 -5.42 -15.71
CA PHE A 37 1.82 -4.55 -16.38
C PHE A 37 0.88 -5.30 -17.33
N GLU A 38 1.39 -6.26 -18.09
CA GLU A 38 0.60 -7.08 -19.02
C GLU A 38 -0.48 -7.92 -18.31
N GLN A 39 -0.27 -8.23 -17.04
CA GLN A 39 -1.19 -9.03 -16.24
C GLN A 39 -2.30 -8.19 -15.57
N TRP A 40 -2.20 -6.87 -15.59
CA TRP A 40 -3.13 -5.99 -14.89
C TRP A 40 -4.60 -6.18 -15.27
N PRO A 41 -4.98 -6.30 -16.57
CA PRO A 41 -6.40 -6.49 -16.91
C PRO A 41 -6.97 -7.78 -16.32
N THR A 42 -6.18 -8.83 -16.27
CA THR A 42 -6.59 -10.12 -15.70
C THR A 42 -6.66 -10.04 -14.18
N ALA A 43 -5.65 -9.45 -13.52
CA ALA A 43 -5.64 -9.25 -12.08
C ALA A 43 -6.79 -8.36 -11.61
N ALA A 44 -7.08 -7.26 -12.33
CA ALA A 44 -8.17 -6.35 -12.00
C ALA A 44 -9.54 -7.06 -12.06
N ARG A 45 -9.79 -7.86 -13.11
CA ARG A 45 -11.03 -8.65 -13.21
C ARG A 45 -11.16 -9.65 -12.05
N GLN A 46 -10.07 -10.32 -11.70
CA GLN A 46 -10.06 -11.29 -10.59
C GLN A 46 -10.32 -10.62 -9.24
N ILE A 47 -9.66 -9.49 -8.97
CA ILE A 47 -9.85 -8.70 -7.74
C ILE A 47 -11.30 -8.20 -7.65
N ALA A 48 -11.85 -7.66 -8.75
CA ALA A 48 -13.25 -7.22 -8.81
C ALA A 48 -14.23 -8.38 -8.51
N ALA A 49 -13.97 -9.57 -9.03
CA ALA A 49 -14.79 -10.76 -8.74
C ALA A 49 -14.71 -11.12 -7.24
N TRP A 50 -13.54 -11.06 -6.63
CA TRP A 50 -13.38 -11.35 -5.20
C TRP A 50 -14.06 -10.31 -4.31
N LEU A 51 -13.98 -9.02 -4.66
CA LEU A 51 -14.69 -7.95 -3.98
C LEU A 51 -16.21 -8.18 -4.05
N LYS A 52 -16.73 -8.45 -5.25
CA LYS A 52 -18.16 -8.74 -5.46
C LYS A 52 -18.64 -9.97 -4.69
N ALA A 53 -17.81 -10.98 -4.58
CA ALA A 53 -18.12 -12.21 -3.84
C ALA A 53 -17.90 -12.08 -2.32
N GLY A 54 -17.46 -10.91 -1.81
CA GLY A 54 -17.15 -10.71 -0.39
C GLY A 54 -15.90 -11.46 0.10
N ARG A 55 -15.11 -12.04 -0.79
CA ARG A 55 -13.87 -12.77 -0.47
C ARG A 55 -12.70 -11.82 -0.21
N LEU A 56 -12.77 -10.60 -0.70
CA LEU A 56 -11.83 -9.51 -0.47
C LEU A 56 -12.60 -8.32 0.05
N LYS A 57 -12.04 -7.65 1.07
CA LYS A 57 -12.60 -6.41 1.61
C LYS A 57 -11.68 -5.26 1.25
N SER A 58 -12.25 -4.19 0.69
CA SER A 58 -11.56 -2.90 0.57
C SER A 58 -11.73 -2.12 1.87
N VAL A 59 -10.64 -1.60 2.40
CA VAL A 59 -10.66 -0.67 3.53
C VAL A 59 -10.21 0.68 3.00
N GLU A 60 -11.07 1.68 3.14
CA GLU A 60 -10.84 3.01 2.58
C GLU A 60 -11.03 4.07 3.67
N HIS A 61 -10.18 5.10 3.62
CA HIS A 61 -10.33 6.33 4.38
C HIS A 61 -10.65 7.45 3.39
N ILE A 62 -11.87 8.02 3.48
CA ILE A 62 -12.36 9.00 2.51
C ILE A 62 -12.45 10.36 3.16
N GLU A 63 -11.65 11.31 2.68
CA GLU A 63 -11.75 12.73 2.98
C GLU A 63 -12.64 13.42 1.95
N SER A 64 -13.40 14.44 2.36
CA SER A 64 -14.30 15.17 1.46
C SER A 64 -13.79 16.58 1.15
N GLY A 65 -13.75 16.91 -0.14
CA GLY A 65 -13.33 18.19 -0.67
C GLY A 65 -11.84 18.27 -0.94
N ILE A 66 -11.49 18.86 -2.08
CA ILE A 66 -10.09 18.98 -2.55
C ILE A 66 -9.19 19.75 -1.57
N ALA A 67 -9.75 20.66 -0.77
CA ALA A 67 -9.02 21.41 0.24
C ALA A 67 -8.40 20.50 1.34
N ARG A 68 -8.92 19.28 1.51
CA ARG A 68 -8.40 18.29 2.45
C ARG A 68 -7.16 17.55 1.93
N PHE A 69 -6.86 17.64 0.64
CA PHE A 69 -5.77 16.88 0.02
C PHE A 69 -4.40 17.10 0.68
N PRO A 70 -3.95 18.34 0.98
CA PRO A 70 -2.63 18.52 1.62
C PRO A 70 -2.55 17.86 3.00
N ALA A 71 -3.59 17.98 3.82
CA ALA A 71 -3.64 17.36 5.15
C ALA A 71 -3.69 15.83 5.04
N ALA A 72 -4.50 15.29 4.13
CA ALA A 72 -4.58 13.85 3.88
C ALA A 72 -3.24 13.26 3.42
N LEU A 73 -2.47 14.00 2.60
CA LEU A 73 -1.14 13.59 2.16
C LEU A 73 -0.13 13.54 3.32
N ILE A 74 -0.12 14.56 4.18
CA ILE A 74 0.73 14.60 5.38
C ILE A 74 0.39 13.42 6.30
N ASP A 75 -0.88 13.17 6.54
CA ASP A 75 -1.35 12.10 7.40
C ASP A 75 -1.07 10.71 6.80
N LEU A 76 -1.09 10.59 5.47
CA LEU A 76 -0.69 9.38 4.76
C LEU A 76 0.78 9.03 5.02
N TYR A 77 1.69 9.99 4.88
CA TYR A 77 3.13 9.80 5.17
C TYR A 77 3.39 9.56 6.66
N ALA A 78 2.58 10.13 7.53
CA ALA A 78 2.65 9.89 8.97
C ALA A 78 2.06 8.54 9.40
N GLY A 79 1.49 7.76 8.46
CA GLY A 79 0.92 6.44 8.74
C GLY A 79 -0.33 6.47 9.63
N LYS A 80 -1.09 7.57 9.62
CA LYS A 80 -2.26 7.74 10.50
C LYS A 80 -3.51 7.00 10.03
N HIS A 81 -3.50 6.49 8.80
CA HIS A 81 -4.67 5.86 8.20
C HIS A 81 -4.48 4.36 8.00
N VAL A 82 -5.57 3.64 8.05
CA VAL A 82 -5.63 2.23 7.67
C VAL A 82 -6.37 2.12 6.35
N GLY A 83 -5.80 1.36 5.41
CA GLY A 83 -6.38 1.16 4.08
C GLY A 83 -6.00 2.25 3.08
N LYS A 84 -6.80 2.38 2.03
CA LYS A 84 -6.57 3.32 0.93
C LYS A 84 -7.11 4.72 1.27
N VAL A 85 -6.23 5.72 1.27
CA VAL A 85 -6.65 7.12 1.44
C VAL A 85 -7.15 7.66 0.11
N LEU A 86 -8.34 8.22 0.12
CA LEU A 86 -9.01 8.83 -1.03
C LEU A 86 -9.48 10.23 -0.68
N VAL A 87 -9.46 11.14 -1.65
CA VAL A 87 -10.08 12.47 -1.52
C VAL A 87 -11.21 12.55 -2.54
N LYS A 88 -12.43 12.66 -2.03
CA LYS A 88 -13.63 12.88 -2.86
C LYS A 88 -13.68 14.36 -3.24
N ILE A 89 -13.71 14.63 -4.53
CA ILE A 89 -13.85 15.96 -5.12
C ILE A 89 -15.33 16.33 -5.23
#